data_294bebda82495b026ec1bc754141acc7
#
_entry.id   294bebda82495b026ec1bc754141acc7
#
_cell.length_a   1.000
_cell.length_b   1.000
_cell.length_c   1.000
_cell.angle_alpha   90.00
_cell.angle_beta   90.00
_cell.angle_gamma   90.00
#
_symmetry.space_group_name_H-M   'P 1'
#
loop_
_entity.id
_entity.type
_entity.pdbx_description
1 polymer ?
#
loop_
_entity_poly.entity_id
_entity_poly.type
_entity_poly.pdbx_seq_one_letter_code
_entity_poly.pdbx_strand_id
1 'polypeptide(L)'
;MKYIVALDQGTTSSRAILINEKGELVGIEQKEFKQIFPKPGWVEHNPMEILSSQIKVFEDLIVNNNVSLDSIISLGITNQRETTVLWDKDTGIPLYNAIVWQDKRTSNICEDIKKEGLEKYIKENTGLVVDSYFSATKIKWIIDNVDNVKNKIKKNKVLAGTVDSWLIYNLTSFKSHVTDFTNASRTMIYNIRTLSWDDKILNYLDIPKSILPKALPSSSEFGTFEYKGFKIPIRGVAGDQQAALFGQACFDNGMVKNTYGTGCFLLMNTGKNMNLSSNGLLTTIACSTSNSVNYALEGSVFIAGAAIQWLRDSLKIIKNASETEGVANSIDELENVYVVPAFAGLGAPYWDMYSRGAIFGLSRDTGRKHIIKATLESLAYQTKDIIDVMERDS
;
A
#
# COMPACT_ATOMS: atom_id res chain seq x y z
N MET A 1 -23.84 -19.47 14.44
CA MET A 1 -22.82 -18.41 14.65
C MET A 1 -22.59 -17.73 13.32
N LYS A 2 -22.54 -16.40 13.31
CA LYS A 2 -22.30 -15.61 12.09
C LYS A 2 -20.85 -15.18 12.03
N TYR A 3 -20.32 -15.05 10.81
CA TYR A 3 -18.92 -14.72 10.57
C TYR A 3 -18.77 -13.58 9.57
N ILE A 4 -17.67 -12.86 9.70
CA ILE A 4 -17.13 -11.95 8.68
C ILE A 4 -15.79 -12.51 8.23
N VAL A 5 -15.51 -12.45 6.94
CA VAL A 5 -14.19 -12.77 6.39
C VAL A 5 -13.52 -11.47 5.93
N ALA A 6 -12.28 -11.26 6.35
CA ALA A 6 -11.41 -10.22 5.81
C ALA A 6 -10.37 -10.86 4.87
N LEU A 7 -10.27 -10.33 3.64
CA LEU A 7 -9.24 -10.66 2.66
C LEU A 7 -8.18 -9.56 2.72
N ASP A 8 -6.94 -9.95 3.02
CA ASP A 8 -5.79 -9.04 3.10
C ASP A 8 -4.80 -9.41 1.99
N GLN A 9 -4.72 -8.56 0.98
CA GLN A 9 -3.81 -8.71 -0.15
C GLN A 9 -2.55 -7.88 0.07
N GLY A 10 -1.59 -8.44 0.77
CA GLY A 10 -0.30 -7.82 1.02
C GLY A 10 0.64 -7.82 -0.20
N THR A 11 1.83 -7.25 -0.02
CA THR A 11 2.84 -7.19 -1.10
C THR A 11 3.44 -8.56 -1.41
N THR A 12 3.60 -9.42 -0.43
CA THR A 12 4.29 -10.72 -0.59
C THR A 12 3.38 -11.93 -0.39
N SER A 13 2.18 -11.72 0.14
CA SER A 13 1.26 -12.81 0.47
C SER A 13 -0.19 -12.36 0.43
N SER A 14 -1.08 -13.31 0.17
CA SER A 14 -2.52 -13.22 0.35
C SER A 14 -2.90 -13.82 1.69
N ARG A 15 -3.82 -13.21 2.41
CA ARG A 15 -4.31 -13.69 3.71
C ARG A 15 -5.83 -13.64 3.76
N ALA A 16 -6.43 -14.58 4.48
CA ALA A 16 -7.85 -14.56 4.84
C ALA A 16 -7.99 -14.73 6.35
N ILE A 17 -8.86 -13.93 6.95
CA ILE A 17 -9.07 -13.88 8.40
C ILE A 17 -10.55 -14.10 8.66
N LEU A 18 -10.89 -15.00 9.59
CA LEU A 18 -12.24 -15.32 10.01
C LEU A 18 -12.52 -14.71 11.38
N ILE A 19 -13.57 -13.90 11.47
CA ILE A 19 -13.98 -13.21 12.69
C ILE A 19 -15.44 -13.56 12.98
N ASN A 20 -15.76 -13.92 14.24
CA ASN A 20 -17.12 -14.22 14.66
C ASN A 20 -17.91 -12.96 15.06
N GLU A 21 -19.18 -13.11 15.37
CA GLU A 21 -20.10 -12.04 15.78
C GLU A 21 -19.72 -11.33 17.09
N LYS A 22 -18.79 -11.90 17.87
CA LYS A 22 -18.24 -11.29 19.09
C LYS A 22 -16.96 -10.47 18.81
N GLY A 23 -16.48 -10.45 17.55
CA GLY A 23 -15.22 -9.82 17.17
C GLY A 23 -13.99 -10.67 17.50
N GLU A 24 -14.15 -11.95 17.84
CA GLU A 24 -13.05 -12.85 18.14
C GLU A 24 -12.46 -13.44 16.86
N LEU A 25 -11.14 -13.51 16.80
CA LEU A 25 -10.39 -14.18 15.74
C LEU A 25 -10.60 -15.70 15.84
N VAL A 26 -11.15 -16.30 14.78
CA VAL A 26 -11.44 -17.74 14.72
C VAL A 26 -10.39 -18.50 13.92
N GLY A 27 -9.89 -17.91 12.81
CA GLY A 27 -8.89 -18.54 11.96
C GLY A 27 -8.19 -17.56 11.04
N ILE A 28 -7.00 -17.95 10.63
CA ILE A 28 -6.17 -17.22 9.65
C ILE A 28 -5.56 -18.23 8.71
N GLU A 29 -5.62 -17.94 7.40
CA GLU A 29 -4.88 -18.63 6.37
C GLU A 29 -4.05 -17.63 5.56
N GLN A 30 -2.85 -18.03 5.18
CA GLN A 30 -1.92 -17.19 4.43
C GLN A 30 -1.17 -18.01 3.38
N LYS A 31 -0.93 -17.38 2.23
CA LYS A 31 -0.16 -17.97 1.12
C LYS A 31 0.70 -16.90 0.48
N GLU A 32 1.99 -17.17 0.37
CA GLU A 32 2.92 -16.34 -0.41
C GLU A 32 2.70 -16.52 -1.91
N PHE A 33 3.05 -15.51 -2.70
CA PHE A 33 3.05 -15.55 -4.15
C PHE A 33 4.34 -14.94 -4.72
N LYS A 34 4.60 -15.24 -5.99
CA LYS A 34 5.87 -14.93 -6.64
C LYS A 34 6.04 -13.43 -6.88
N GLN A 35 7.19 -12.92 -6.49
CA GLN A 35 7.66 -11.57 -6.84
C GLN A 35 8.42 -11.65 -8.17
N ILE A 36 8.21 -10.68 -9.07
CA ILE A 36 8.81 -10.65 -10.40
C ILE A 36 9.69 -9.39 -10.51
N PHE A 37 10.95 -9.56 -10.88
CA PHE A 37 11.93 -8.48 -11.01
C PHE A 37 12.51 -8.47 -12.43
N PRO A 38 11.81 -7.89 -13.44
CA PRO A 38 12.22 -7.99 -14.85
C PRO A 38 13.53 -7.24 -15.16
N LYS A 39 13.77 -6.12 -14.48
CA LYS A 39 14.95 -5.25 -14.62
C LYS A 39 15.30 -4.62 -13.27
N PRO A 40 16.50 -4.09 -13.08
CA PRO A 40 16.85 -3.33 -11.87
C PRO A 40 15.85 -2.20 -11.61
N GLY A 41 15.27 -2.16 -10.41
CA GLY A 41 14.26 -1.19 -9.98
C GLY A 41 12.84 -1.47 -10.48
N TRP A 42 12.61 -2.53 -11.25
CA TRP A 42 11.28 -2.96 -11.68
C TRP A 42 10.75 -4.04 -10.75
N VAL A 43 9.49 -3.90 -10.32
CA VAL A 43 8.82 -4.86 -9.46
C VAL A 43 7.41 -5.11 -9.98
N GLU A 44 7.10 -6.36 -10.25
CA GLU A 44 5.81 -6.76 -10.82
C GLU A 44 5.22 -7.95 -10.05
N HIS A 45 3.90 -8.04 -10.08
CA HIS A 45 3.15 -9.23 -9.67
C HIS A 45 2.29 -9.75 -10.83
N ASN A 46 2.05 -11.05 -10.85
CA ASN A 46 1.04 -11.63 -11.74
C ASN A 46 -0.35 -11.43 -11.11
N PRO A 47 -1.27 -10.62 -11.72
CA PRO A 47 -2.58 -10.39 -11.14
C PRO A 47 -3.42 -11.66 -11.01
N MET A 48 -3.24 -12.63 -11.91
CA MET A 48 -3.96 -13.92 -11.82
C MET A 48 -3.48 -14.76 -10.63
N GLU A 49 -2.19 -14.67 -10.28
CA GLU A 49 -1.66 -15.32 -9.08
C GLU A 49 -2.18 -14.64 -7.79
N ILE A 50 -2.26 -13.29 -7.78
CA ILE A 50 -2.93 -12.55 -6.71
C ILE A 50 -4.37 -13.06 -6.50
N LEU A 51 -5.17 -13.11 -7.58
CA LEU A 51 -6.56 -13.56 -7.51
C LEU A 51 -6.66 -15.02 -7.03
N SER A 52 -5.89 -15.93 -7.64
CA SER A 52 -5.94 -17.35 -7.31
C SER A 52 -5.46 -17.65 -5.89
N SER A 53 -4.42 -16.97 -5.42
CA SER A 53 -3.94 -17.12 -4.04
C SER A 53 -4.93 -16.57 -3.03
N GLN A 54 -5.60 -15.46 -3.34
CA GLN A 54 -6.63 -14.89 -2.45
C GLN A 54 -7.87 -15.78 -2.35
N ILE A 55 -8.32 -16.38 -3.47
CA ILE A 55 -9.40 -17.37 -3.46
C ILE A 55 -8.98 -18.61 -2.68
N LYS A 56 -7.74 -19.08 -2.87
CA LYS A 56 -7.23 -20.26 -2.19
C LYS A 56 -7.20 -20.12 -0.67
N VAL A 57 -6.69 -18.98 -0.15
CA VAL A 57 -6.69 -18.77 1.31
C VAL A 57 -8.10 -18.59 1.87
N PHE A 58 -9.04 -18.05 1.11
CA PHE A 58 -10.45 -18.04 1.48
C PHE A 58 -11.00 -19.48 1.57
N GLU A 59 -10.74 -20.33 0.57
CA GLU A 59 -11.17 -21.73 0.57
C GLU A 59 -10.60 -22.51 1.76
N ASP A 60 -9.29 -22.38 1.99
CA ASP A 60 -8.60 -23.06 3.08
C ASP A 60 -9.17 -22.61 4.44
N LEU A 61 -9.43 -21.31 4.60
CA LEU A 61 -10.03 -20.75 5.82
C LEU A 61 -11.39 -21.40 6.14
N ILE A 62 -12.25 -21.53 5.13
CA ILE A 62 -13.58 -22.13 5.28
C ILE A 62 -13.48 -23.62 5.64
N VAL A 63 -12.62 -24.36 4.93
CA VAL A 63 -12.44 -25.80 5.13
C VAL A 63 -11.81 -26.09 6.49
N ASN A 64 -10.69 -25.43 6.81
CA ASN A 64 -9.92 -25.73 8.02
C ASN A 64 -10.67 -25.34 9.32
N ASN A 65 -11.60 -24.39 9.24
CA ASN A 65 -12.42 -23.99 10.39
C ASN A 65 -13.83 -24.59 10.39
N ASN A 66 -14.16 -25.51 9.44
CA ASN A 66 -15.48 -26.14 9.29
C ASN A 66 -16.63 -25.13 9.24
N VAL A 67 -16.45 -24.01 8.50
CA VAL A 67 -17.44 -22.93 8.41
C VAL A 67 -18.40 -23.19 7.26
N SER A 68 -19.69 -23.09 7.50
CA SER A 68 -20.69 -23.12 6.44
C SER A 68 -20.77 -21.75 5.73
N LEU A 69 -20.80 -21.76 4.39
CA LEU A 69 -20.80 -20.54 3.57
C LEU A 69 -22.00 -19.62 3.83
N ASP A 70 -23.16 -20.18 4.20
CA ASP A 70 -24.36 -19.42 4.57
C ASP A 70 -24.23 -18.65 5.90
N SER A 71 -23.25 -19.01 6.72
CA SER A 71 -22.94 -18.32 7.97
C SER A 71 -22.07 -17.07 7.78
N ILE A 72 -21.48 -16.87 6.59
CA ILE A 72 -20.65 -15.71 6.27
C ILE A 72 -21.56 -14.55 5.82
N ILE A 73 -21.69 -13.54 6.65
CA ILE A 73 -22.62 -12.43 6.42
C ILE A 73 -22.02 -11.27 5.62
N SER A 74 -20.70 -11.15 5.57
CA SER A 74 -20.01 -10.10 4.85
C SER A 74 -18.54 -10.44 4.60
N LEU A 75 -18.00 -9.80 3.58
CA LEU A 75 -16.59 -9.83 3.20
C LEU A 75 -16.02 -8.43 3.24
N GLY A 76 -14.82 -8.28 3.84
CA GLY A 76 -14.00 -7.09 3.78
C GLY A 76 -12.75 -7.33 2.96
N ILE A 77 -12.24 -6.31 2.27
CA ILE A 77 -11.00 -6.36 1.48
C ILE A 77 -10.07 -5.26 1.94
N THR A 78 -8.83 -5.62 2.24
CA THR A 78 -7.72 -4.69 2.39
C THR A 78 -6.56 -5.11 1.49
N ASN A 79 -5.73 -4.16 1.07
CA ASN A 79 -4.73 -4.43 0.05
C ASN A 79 -3.51 -3.52 0.15
N GLN A 80 -2.38 -4.02 -0.37
CA GLN A 80 -1.24 -3.18 -0.73
C GLN A 80 -1.72 -2.06 -1.65
N ARG A 81 -1.43 -0.82 -1.28
CA ARG A 81 -1.91 0.36 -2.01
C ARG A 81 -1.05 0.61 -3.25
N GLU A 82 -1.48 1.52 -4.12
CA GLU A 82 -0.78 2.05 -5.30
C GLU A 82 -0.42 1.03 -6.39
N THR A 83 -0.32 -0.26 -6.08
CA THR A 83 -0.08 -1.32 -7.06
C THR A 83 -1.18 -1.32 -8.11
N THR A 84 -0.79 -1.24 -9.38
CA THR A 84 -1.68 -0.87 -10.49
C THR A 84 -1.88 -2.04 -11.44
N VAL A 85 -3.14 -2.28 -11.81
CA VAL A 85 -3.55 -3.29 -12.80
C VAL A 85 -4.39 -2.65 -13.89
N LEU A 86 -4.15 -3.01 -15.15
CA LEU A 86 -5.03 -2.76 -16.28
C LEU A 86 -5.48 -4.10 -16.86
N TRP A 87 -6.78 -4.21 -17.16
CA TRP A 87 -7.35 -5.47 -17.66
C TRP A 87 -8.41 -5.25 -18.74
N ASP A 88 -8.66 -6.30 -19.49
CA ASP A 88 -9.72 -6.34 -20.48
C ASP A 88 -11.09 -6.43 -19.79
N LYS A 89 -11.97 -5.50 -20.10
CA LYS A 89 -13.28 -5.35 -19.47
C LYS A 89 -14.18 -6.58 -19.64
N ASP A 90 -14.14 -7.21 -20.80
CA ASP A 90 -15.08 -8.29 -21.10
C ASP A 90 -14.61 -9.64 -20.56
N THR A 91 -13.29 -9.83 -20.49
CA THR A 91 -12.68 -11.13 -20.13
C THR A 91 -12.10 -11.14 -18.73
N GLY A 92 -11.90 -9.97 -18.11
CA GLY A 92 -11.17 -9.84 -16.85
C GLY A 92 -9.69 -10.21 -16.95
N ILE A 93 -9.12 -10.40 -18.14
CA ILE A 93 -7.72 -10.80 -18.32
C ILE A 93 -6.82 -9.55 -18.19
N PRO A 94 -5.76 -9.61 -17.37
CA PRO A 94 -4.79 -8.52 -17.28
C PRO A 94 -4.10 -8.26 -18.62
N LEU A 95 -3.90 -6.99 -18.96
CA LEU A 95 -3.18 -6.58 -20.18
C LEU A 95 -1.67 -6.56 -19.96
N TYR A 96 -1.25 -6.48 -18.71
CA TYR A 96 0.14 -6.52 -18.28
C TYR A 96 0.20 -7.01 -16.82
N ASN A 97 1.39 -7.37 -16.33
CA ASN A 97 1.60 -7.63 -14.91
C ASN A 97 1.23 -6.39 -14.07
N ALA A 98 0.81 -6.61 -12.85
CA ALA A 98 0.61 -5.51 -11.89
C ALA A 98 1.95 -4.81 -11.62
N ILE A 99 2.03 -3.49 -11.82
CA ILE A 99 3.21 -2.71 -11.46
C ILE A 99 3.09 -2.33 -9.99
N VAL A 100 4.04 -2.84 -9.19
CA VAL A 100 4.02 -2.74 -7.73
C VAL A 100 4.38 -1.33 -7.27
N TRP A 101 3.92 -0.92 -6.10
CA TRP A 101 4.19 0.37 -5.48
C TRP A 101 5.69 0.69 -5.35
N GLN A 102 6.55 -0.32 -5.20
CA GLN A 102 8.01 -0.21 -5.09
C GLN A 102 8.73 0.07 -6.42
N ASP A 103 8.02 -0.09 -7.55
CA ASP A 103 8.58 0.01 -8.89
C ASP A 103 9.03 1.44 -9.23
N LYS A 104 10.21 1.58 -9.83
CA LYS A 104 10.83 2.88 -10.17
C LYS A 104 10.87 3.19 -11.67
N ARG A 105 10.26 2.33 -12.54
CA ARG A 105 10.31 2.51 -14.00
C ARG A 105 9.71 3.82 -14.50
N THR A 106 8.84 4.44 -13.73
CA THR A 106 8.10 5.65 -14.11
C THR A 106 8.76 6.94 -13.60
N SER A 107 10.00 6.87 -13.08
CA SER A 107 10.70 8.05 -12.55
C SER A 107 10.83 9.17 -13.58
N ASN A 108 11.07 8.84 -14.87
CA ASN A 108 11.14 9.85 -15.93
C ASN A 108 9.81 10.59 -16.12
N ILE A 109 8.67 9.88 -16.02
CA ILE A 109 7.35 10.53 -16.11
C ILE A 109 7.16 11.50 -14.94
N CYS A 110 7.66 11.15 -13.74
CA CYS A 110 7.63 12.06 -12.60
C CYS A 110 8.46 13.32 -12.85
N GLU A 111 9.66 13.19 -13.43
CA GLU A 111 10.50 14.34 -13.77
C GLU A 111 9.84 15.25 -14.82
N ASP A 112 9.13 14.68 -15.79
CA ASP A 112 8.39 15.47 -16.78
C ASP A 112 7.22 16.25 -16.14
N ILE A 113 6.46 15.63 -15.23
CA ILE A 113 5.42 16.31 -14.43
C ILE A 113 6.01 17.50 -13.64
N LYS A 114 7.20 17.32 -13.06
CA LYS A 114 7.89 18.38 -12.30
C LYS A 114 8.34 19.53 -13.19
N LYS A 115 8.93 19.22 -14.34
CA LYS A 115 9.34 20.23 -15.32
C LYS A 115 8.20 21.10 -15.83
N GLU A 116 6.99 20.52 -15.96
CA GLU A 116 5.77 21.25 -16.33
C GLU A 116 5.18 22.07 -15.17
N GLY A 117 5.78 22.02 -13.97
CA GLY A 117 5.36 22.81 -12.81
C GLY A 117 4.06 22.34 -12.16
N LEU A 118 3.65 21.08 -12.38
CA LEU A 118 2.41 20.55 -11.82
C LEU A 118 2.51 20.05 -10.39
N GLU A 119 3.70 20.00 -9.77
CA GLU A 119 3.90 19.47 -8.41
C GLU A 119 3.00 20.16 -7.38
N LYS A 120 2.98 21.50 -7.38
CA LYS A 120 2.16 22.25 -6.45
C LYS A 120 0.68 21.91 -6.60
N TYR A 121 0.18 21.86 -7.85
CA TYR A 121 -1.21 21.54 -8.14
C TYR A 121 -1.57 20.13 -7.66
N ILE A 122 -0.72 19.13 -7.96
CA ILE A 122 -0.90 17.75 -7.54
C ILE A 122 -0.96 17.67 -6.02
N LYS A 123 0.02 18.27 -5.32
CA LYS A 123 0.06 18.28 -3.86
C LYS A 123 -1.19 18.90 -3.25
N GLU A 124 -1.63 20.05 -3.74
CA GLU A 124 -2.79 20.77 -3.21
C GLU A 124 -4.11 20.01 -3.39
N ASN A 125 -4.23 19.20 -4.44
CA ASN A 125 -5.49 18.52 -4.78
C ASN A 125 -5.49 17.04 -4.39
N THR A 126 -4.34 16.37 -4.38
CA THR A 126 -4.25 14.94 -4.06
C THR A 126 -3.62 14.66 -2.70
N GLY A 127 -2.95 15.65 -2.08
CA GLY A 127 -2.18 15.48 -0.85
C GLY A 127 -0.85 14.74 -1.04
N LEU A 128 -0.48 14.38 -2.28
CA LEU A 128 0.67 13.56 -2.59
C LEU A 128 1.79 14.35 -3.26
N VAL A 129 3.01 13.87 -3.12
CA VAL A 129 4.17 14.33 -3.89
C VAL A 129 4.20 13.64 -5.25
N VAL A 130 4.95 14.20 -6.20
CA VAL A 130 5.18 13.56 -7.51
C VAL A 130 6.27 12.51 -7.37
N ASP A 131 5.89 11.25 -7.26
CA ASP A 131 6.80 10.10 -7.14
C ASP A 131 6.25 8.88 -7.89
N SER A 132 7.15 8.02 -8.36
CA SER A 132 6.84 6.73 -8.99
C SER A 132 6.13 5.74 -8.06
N TYR A 133 6.07 6.03 -6.77
CA TYR A 133 5.33 5.29 -5.77
C TYR A 133 3.85 5.16 -6.12
N PHE A 134 3.21 6.22 -6.63
CA PHE A 134 1.78 6.31 -6.85
C PHE A 134 1.32 5.74 -8.19
N SER A 135 0.01 5.44 -8.33
CA SER A 135 -0.55 4.69 -9.45
C SER A 135 -0.56 5.43 -10.78
N ALA A 136 -0.73 6.75 -10.79
CA ALA A 136 -0.94 7.55 -12.00
C ALA A 136 0.11 7.30 -13.10
N THR A 137 1.38 7.38 -12.72
CA THR A 137 2.49 7.21 -13.67
C THR A 137 2.60 5.77 -14.17
N LYS A 138 2.19 4.78 -13.37
CA LYS A 138 2.13 3.37 -13.76
C LYS A 138 1.02 3.11 -14.78
N ILE A 139 -0.17 3.72 -14.57
CA ILE A 139 -1.27 3.67 -15.55
C ILE A 139 -0.79 4.27 -16.88
N LYS A 140 -0.20 5.47 -16.85
CA LYS A 140 0.36 6.14 -18.03
C LYS A 140 1.39 5.26 -18.74
N TRP A 141 2.31 4.67 -17.98
CA TRP A 141 3.34 3.80 -18.53
C TRP A 141 2.74 2.58 -19.25
N ILE A 142 1.76 1.90 -18.66
CA ILE A 142 1.11 0.74 -19.29
C ILE A 142 0.38 1.18 -20.58
N ILE A 143 -0.34 2.30 -20.56
CA ILE A 143 -1.03 2.83 -21.73
C ILE A 143 -0.05 3.10 -22.89
N ASP A 144 1.14 3.62 -22.57
CA ASP A 144 2.10 4.02 -23.60
C ASP A 144 2.99 2.88 -24.11
N ASN A 145 3.29 1.89 -23.27
CA ASN A 145 4.33 0.90 -23.57
C ASN A 145 3.79 -0.52 -23.80
N VAL A 146 2.51 -0.79 -23.52
CA VAL A 146 1.94 -2.12 -23.75
C VAL A 146 1.12 -2.11 -25.04
N ASP A 147 1.44 -3.06 -25.92
CA ASP A 147 0.80 -3.19 -27.24
C ASP A 147 -0.72 -3.28 -27.16
N ASN A 148 -1.38 -2.60 -28.09
CA ASN A 148 -2.85 -2.60 -28.27
C ASN A 148 -3.66 -1.97 -27.11
N VAL A 149 -3.08 -1.55 -25.99
CA VAL A 149 -3.84 -0.95 -24.88
C VAL A 149 -4.56 0.31 -25.33
N LYS A 150 -3.91 1.24 -26.04
CA LYS A 150 -4.54 2.45 -26.58
C LYS A 150 -5.72 2.14 -27.51
N ASN A 151 -5.58 1.13 -28.37
CA ASN A 151 -6.64 0.72 -29.27
C ASN A 151 -7.84 0.08 -28.54
N LYS A 152 -7.56 -0.71 -27.50
CA LYS A 152 -8.60 -1.29 -26.63
C LYS A 152 -9.32 -0.21 -25.82
N ILE A 153 -8.62 0.83 -25.34
CA ILE A 153 -9.23 1.98 -24.66
C ILE A 153 -10.21 2.70 -25.59
N LYS A 154 -9.80 3.01 -26.85
CA LYS A 154 -10.68 3.63 -27.84
C LYS A 154 -11.95 2.82 -28.11
N LYS A 155 -11.90 1.50 -27.93
CA LYS A 155 -13.04 0.59 -28.05
C LYS A 155 -13.80 0.37 -26.74
N ASN A 156 -13.47 1.12 -25.67
CA ASN A 156 -14.05 1.00 -24.33
C ASN A 156 -13.94 -0.44 -23.74
N LYS A 157 -12.78 -1.09 -23.96
CA LYS A 157 -12.49 -2.48 -23.56
C LYS A 157 -11.44 -2.59 -22.46
N VAL A 158 -11.04 -1.50 -21.82
CA VAL A 158 -10.02 -1.48 -20.76
C VAL A 158 -10.62 -0.91 -19.49
N LEU A 159 -10.27 -1.54 -18.38
CA LEU A 159 -10.45 -1.02 -17.04
C LEU A 159 -9.10 -0.94 -16.34
N ALA A 160 -8.97 0.00 -15.42
CA ALA A 160 -7.79 0.20 -14.60
C ALA A 160 -8.20 0.31 -13.13
N GLY A 161 -7.28 -0.03 -12.24
CA GLY A 161 -7.50 0.14 -10.81
C GLY A 161 -6.30 -0.31 -9.99
N THR A 162 -6.45 -0.17 -8.69
CA THR A 162 -5.60 -0.75 -7.68
C THR A 162 -6.03 -2.19 -7.39
N VAL A 163 -5.32 -2.89 -6.54
CA VAL A 163 -5.54 -4.32 -6.27
C VAL A 163 -6.96 -4.62 -5.75
N ASP A 164 -7.52 -3.73 -4.94
CA ASP A 164 -8.91 -3.84 -4.49
C ASP A 164 -9.91 -3.87 -5.65
N SER A 165 -9.79 -2.92 -6.60
CA SER A 165 -10.65 -2.87 -7.78
C SER A 165 -10.53 -4.12 -8.64
N TRP A 166 -9.31 -4.64 -8.80
CA TRP A 166 -9.03 -5.87 -9.51
C TRP A 166 -9.70 -7.08 -8.85
N LEU A 167 -9.54 -7.23 -7.52
CA LEU A 167 -10.16 -8.30 -6.76
C LEU A 167 -11.68 -8.22 -6.80
N ILE A 168 -12.26 -7.05 -6.51
CA ILE A 168 -13.71 -6.84 -6.53
C ILE A 168 -14.29 -7.19 -7.89
N TYR A 169 -13.67 -6.71 -8.97
CA TYR A 169 -14.15 -6.97 -10.32
C TYR A 169 -14.24 -8.47 -10.61
N ASN A 170 -13.21 -9.23 -10.28
CA ASN A 170 -13.19 -10.67 -10.50
C ASN A 170 -14.09 -11.44 -9.54
N LEU A 171 -14.09 -11.12 -8.25
CA LEU A 171 -14.93 -11.77 -7.24
C LEU A 171 -16.43 -11.55 -7.51
N THR A 172 -16.80 -10.44 -8.13
CA THR A 172 -18.18 -10.12 -8.50
C THR A 172 -18.56 -10.56 -9.92
N SER A 173 -17.80 -11.46 -10.53
CA SER A 173 -18.04 -11.95 -11.89
C SER A 173 -18.18 -10.81 -12.91
N PHE A 174 -17.26 -9.83 -12.83
CA PHE A 174 -17.15 -8.66 -13.74
C PHE A 174 -18.30 -7.66 -13.64
N LYS A 175 -19.06 -7.66 -12.54
CA LYS A 175 -20.23 -6.79 -12.37
C LYS A 175 -19.92 -5.45 -11.69
N SER A 176 -18.85 -5.38 -10.88
CA SER A 176 -18.55 -4.21 -10.07
C SER A 176 -17.14 -3.68 -10.30
N HIS A 177 -17.03 -2.48 -10.89
CA HIS A 177 -15.77 -1.76 -11.07
C HIS A 177 -15.74 -0.56 -10.14
N VAL A 178 -15.30 -0.79 -8.92
CA VAL A 178 -15.29 0.17 -7.81
C VAL A 178 -13.98 0.13 -7.05
N THR A 179 -13.71 1.19 -6.30
CA THR A 179 -12.63 1.29 -5.31
C THR A 179 -13.15 2.06 -4.10
N ASP A 180 -12.39 2.12 -3.02
CA ASP A 180 -12.72 3.00 -1.91
C ASP A 180 -11.92 4.31 -1.94
N PHE A 181 -12.37 5.30 -1.15
CA PHE A 181 -11.70 6.60 -1.08
C PHE A 181 -10.25 6.49 -0.61
N THR A 182 -9.91 5.52 0.25
CA THR A 182 -8.55 5.37 0.76
C THR A 182 -7.59 4.90 -0.33
N ASN A 183 -7.98 3.91 -1.14
CA ASN A 183 -7.21 3.46 -2.29
C ASN A 183 -7.17 4.52 -3.40
N ALA A 184 -8.30 5.15 -3.72
CA ALA A 184 -8.35 6.22 -4.71
C ALA A 184 -7.41 7.38 -4.36
N SER A 185 -7.34 7.79 -3.09
CA SER A 185 -6.46 8.87 -2.61
C SER A 185 -4.97 8.57 -2.82
N ARG A 186 -4.58 7.30 -3.07
CA ARG A 186 -3.20 6.89 -3.31
C ARG A 186 -2.79 6.86 -4.77
N THR A 187 -3.67 7.26 -5.66
CA THR A 187 -3.43 7.15 -7.11
C THR A 187 -2.70 8.33 -7.73
N MET A 188 -2.62 9.48 -7.05
CA MET A 188 -2.10 10.77 -7.55
C MET A 188 -2.98 11.40 -8.66
N ILE A 189 -4.14 10.83 -8.95
CA ILE A 189 -5.14 11.36 -9.89
C ILE A 189 -6.53 11.54 -9.26
N TYR A 190 -6.64 11.32 -7.95
CA TYR A 190 -7.88 11.50 -7.19
C TYR A 190 -7.80 12.78 -6.36
N ASN A 191 -8.75 13.68 -6.59
CA ASN A 191 -8.85 14.92 -5.83
C ASN A 191 -9.53 14.65 -4.49
N ILE A 192 -8.75 14.74 -3.41
CA ILE A 192 -9.22 14.42 -2.05
C ILE A 192 -10.12 15.49 -1.43
N ARG A 193 -10.22 16.68 -2.05
CA ARG A 193 -11.14 17.76 -1.64
C ARG A 193 -12.53 17.55 -2.20
N THR A 194 -12.59 17.21 -3.50
CA THR A 194 -13.85 17.05 -4.23
C THR A 194 -14.35 15.61 -4.26
N LEU A 195 -13.56 14.66 -3.76
CA LEU A 195 -13.81 13.22 -3.78
C LEU A 195 -14.14 12.72 -5.19
N SER A 196 -13.33 13.12 -6.15
CA SER A 196 -13.50 12.79 -7.57
C SER A 196 -12.16 12.65 -8.29
N TRP A 197 -12.16 11.94 -9.40
CA TRP A 197 -11.01 11.89 -10.30
C TRP A 197 -10.73 13.28 -10.87
N ASP A 198 -9.46 13.74 -10.79
CA ASP A 198 -9.05 15.11 -11.18
C ASP A 198 -8.84 15.21 -12.69
N ASP A 199 -9.74 15.90 -13.36
CA ASP A 199 -9.74 16.01 -14.82
C ASP A 199 -8.49 16.73 -15.36
N LYS A 200 -7.88 17.68 -14.62
CA LYS A 200 -6.66 18.36 -15.07
C LYS A 200 -5.46 17.42 -15.08
N ILE A 201 -5.30 16.61 -14.05
CA ILE A 201 -4.20 15.64 -13.96
C ILE A 201 -4.43 14.52 -14.99
N LEU A 202 -5.65 14.03 -15.13
CA LEU A 202 -6.02 13.01 -16.12
C LEU A 202 -5.73 13.47 -17.55
N ASN A 203 -6.12 14.69 -17.90
CA ASN A 203 -5.87 15.27 -19.24
C ASN A 203 -4.37 15.42 -19.51
N TYR A 204 -3.58 15.87 -18.53
CA TYR A 204 -2.14 15.98 -18.68
C TYR A 204 -1.46 14.62 -18.94
N LEU A 205 -1.91 13.58 -18.24
CA LEU A 205 -1.38 12.22 -18.37
C LEU A 205 -2.00 11.41 -19.51
N ASP A 206 -2.94 11.95 -20.28
CA ASP A 206 -3.73 11.22 -21.29
C ASP A 206 -4.37 9.94 -20.73
N ILE A 207 -4.88 9.99 -19.50
CA ILE A 207 -5.58 8.88 -18.86
C ILE A 207 -7.09 9.11 -18.99
N PRO A 208 -7.80 8.29 -19.78
CA PRO A 208 -9.25 8.44 -19.91
C PRO A 208 -9.97 8.10 -18.60
N LYS A 209 -10.81 9.01 -18.13
CA LYS A 209 -11.61 8.82 -16.92
C LYS A 209 -12.52 7.58 -16.98
N SER A 210 -12.91 7.17 -18.19
CA SER A 210 -13.78 6.00 -18.43
C SER A 210 -13.15 4.66 -18.04
N ILE A 211 -11.84 4.58 -17.90
CA ILE A 211 -11.17 3.35 -17.45
C ILE A 211 -11.07 3.23 -15.95
N LEU A 212 -11.37 4.30 -15.20
CA LEU A 212 -11.19 4.37 -13.76
C LEU A 212 -12.42 3.88 -12.99
N PRO A 213 -12.26 3.26 -11.80
CA PRO A 213 -13.37 2.76 -10.99
C PRO A 213 -14.17 3.89 -10.35
N LYS A 214 -15.41 3.61 -9.99
CA LYS A 214 -16.20 4.50 -9.12
C LYS A 214 -15.64 4.40 -7.69
N ALA A 215 -15.25 5.53 -7.11
CA ALA A 215 -14.80 5.60 -5.73
C ALA A 215 -16.00 5.70 -4.77
N LEU A 216 -15.97 4.94 -3.67
CA LEU A 216 -17.00 4.84 -2.64
C LEU A 216 -16.40 5.05 -1.24
N PRO A 217 -17.18 5.38 -0.21
CA PRO A 217 -16.75 5.28 1.17
C PRO A 217 -16.26 3.87 1.52
N SER A 218 -15.31 3.73 2.45
CA SER A 218 -14.73 2.43 2.83
C SER A 218 -15.76 1.42 3.36
N SER A 219 -16.86 1.90 3.96
CA SER A 219 -18.04 1.09 4.30
C SER A 219 -19.15 1.38 3.30
N SER A 220 -19.33 0.50 2.33
CA SER A 220 -20.31 0.63 1.23
C SER A 220 -20.66 -0.74 0.65
N GLU A 221 -21.65 -0.80 -0.23
CA GLU A 221 -21.93 -1.98 -1.04
C GLU A 221 -21.01 -1.99 -2.27
N PHE A 222 -19.92 -2.80 -2.22
CA PHE A 222 -18.96 -2.91 -3.32
C PHE A 222 -19.32 -3.98 -4.35
N GLY A 223 -20.30 -4.82 -4.03
CA GLY A 223 -20.78 -5.90 -4.87
C GLY A 223 -20.95 -7.20 -4.08
N THR A 224 -21.17 -8.29 -4.79
CA THR A 224 -21.42 -9.60 -4.18
C THR A 224 -20.44 -10.63 -4.74
N PHE A 225 -19.70 -11.28 -3.88
CA PHE A 225 -18.89 -12.44 -4.22
C PHE A 225 -19.81 -13.65 -4.40
N GLU A 226 -19.87 -14.16 -5.62
CA GLU A 226 -20.63 -15.36 -5.95
C GLU A 226 -19.70 -16.57 -5.91
N TYR A 227 -19.84 -17.41 -4.88
CA TYR A 227 -18.97 -18.55 -4.68
C TYR A 227 -19.76 -19.82 -4.37
N LYS A 228 -19.63 -20.86 -5.21
CA LYS A 228 -20.32 -22.16 -5.07
C LYS A 228 -21.84 -22.02 -4.82
N GLY A 229 -22.49 -21.06 -5.49
CA GLY A 229 -23.93 -20.79 -5.35
C GLY A 229 -24.32 -19.90 -4.18
N PHE A 230 -23.39 -19.55 -3.30
CA PHE A 230 -23.60 -18.59 -2.22
C PHE A 230 -23.28 -17.15 -2.66
N LYS A 231 -23.98 -16.22 -2.05
CA LYS A 231 -23.83 -14.77 -2.33
C LYS A 231 -23.37 -14.05 -1.08
N ILE A 232 -22.09 -13.67 -1.04
CA ILE A 232 -21.47 -13.01 0.09
C ILE A 232 -21.26 -11.52 -0.27
N PRO A 233 -21.93 -10.57 0.40
CA PRO A 233 -21.78 -9.15 0.09
C PRO A 233 -20.41 -8.64 0.52
N ILE A 234 -19.76 -7.83 -0.33
CA ILE A 234 -18.51 -7.11 -0.02
C ILE A 234 -18.90 -5.74 0.51
N ARG A 235 -18.66 -5.47 1.81
CA ARG A 235 -19.15 -4.26 2.50
C ARG A 235 -18.07 -3.39 3.11
N GLY A 236 -16.83 -3.81 3.10
CA GLY A 236 -15.69 -3.04 3.60
C GLY A 236 -14.53 -3.12 2.64
N VAL A 237 -13.98 -1.97 2.24
CA VAL A 237 -12.76 -1.90 1.43
C VAL A 237 -11.90 -0.76 1.95
N ALA A 238 -10.61 -1.02 2.17
CA ALA A 238 -9.66 0.00 2.57
C ALA A 238 -8.23 -0.38 2.19
N GLY A 239 -7.39 0.60 1.88
CA GLY A 239 -5.95 0.39 1.79
C GLY A 239 -5.40 -0.11 3.13
N ASP A 240 -4.36 -0.96 3.07
CA ASP A 240 -3.80 -1.68 4.23
C ASP A 240 -3.43 -0.78 5.41
N GLN A 241 -2.84 0.37 5.13
CA GLN A 241 -2.41 1.30 6.17
C GLN A 241 -3.59 2.05 6.81
N GLN A 242 -4.61 2.39 6.02
CA GLN A 242 -5.85 2.99 6.52
C GLN A 242 -6.69 1.96 7.28
N ALA A 243 -6.76 0.73 6.82
CA ALA A 243 -7.39 -0.38 7.55
C ALA A 243 -6.71 -0.59 8.90
N ALA A 244 -5.37 -0.54 8.96
CA ALA A 244 -4.62 -0.62 10.20
C ALA A 244 -4.87 0.57 11.15
N LEU A 245 -4.97 1.80 10.62
CA LEU A 245 -5.32 2.99 11.42
C LEU A 245 -6.68 2.82 12.09
N PHE A 246 -7.67 2.37 11.33
CA PHE A 246 -9.02 2.08 11.83
C PHE A 246 -9.02 0.91 12.83
N GLY A 247 -8.34 -0.19 12.48
CA GLY A 247 -8.26 -1.40 13.31
C GLY A 247 -7.54 -1.21 14.64
N GLN A 248 -6.62 -0.22 14.73
CA GLN A 248 -5.98 0.20 15.98
C GLN A 248 -6.80 1.25 16.75
N ALA A 249 -8.07 1.46 16.35
CA ALA A 249 -8.99 2.40 16.97
C ALA A 249 -8.48 3.85 17.03
N CYS A 250 -7.67 4.27 16.05
CA CYS A 250 -7.19 5.65 15.94
C CYS A 250 -8.29 6.55 15.35
N PHE A 251 -9.37 6.76 16.11
CA PHE A 251 -10.56 7.48 15.65
C PHE A 251 -10.51 8.98 15.89
N ASP A 252 -9.76 9.41 16.91
CA ASP A 252 -9.68 10.80 17.29
C ASP A 252 -8.52 11.52 16.61
N ASN A 253 -8.66 12.84 16.46
CA ASN A 253 -7.61 13.69 15.94
C ASN A 253 -6.31 13.58 16.77
N GLY A 254 -5.17 13.42 16.12
CA GLY A 254 -3.86 13.26 16.74
C GLY A 254 -3.50 11.81 17.12
N MET A 255 -4.44 10.86 17.02
CA MET A 255 -4.09 9.45 17.23
C MET A 255 -3.25 8.91 16.08
N VAL A 256 -2.18 8.18 16.43
CA VAL A 256 -1.17 7.67 15.49
C VAL A 256 -1.08 6.15 15.61
N LYS A 257 -0.96 5.49 14.47
CA LYS A 257 -0.48 4.10 14.41
C LYS A 257 0.83 4.03 13.63
N ASN A 258 1.69 3.11 13.99
CA ASN A 258 2.88 2.75 13.21
C ASN A 258 2.87 1.25 12.88
N THR A 259 3.04 0.92 11.61
CA THR A 259 3.19 -0.46 11.15
C THR A 259 4.65 -0.71 10.80
N TYR A 260 5.33 -1.55 11.58
CA TYR A 260 6.68 -2.03 11.31
C TYR A 260 6.59 -3.34 10.51
N GLY A 261 6.78 -3.24 9.20
CA GLY A 261 6.90 -4.37 8.28
C GLY A 261 8.22 -4.32 7.53
N THR A 262 8.24 -4.64 6.24
CA THR A 262 9.40 -4.45 5.34
C THR A 262 9.86 -2.99 5.36
N GLY A 263 8.93 -2.06 5.21
CA GLY A 263 9.04 -0.64 5.53
C GLY A 263 8.34 -0.32 6.85
N CYS A 264 8.26 0.96 7.17
CA CYS A 264 7.54 1.48 8.33
C CYS A 264 6.61 2.59 7.86
N PHE A 265 5.33 2.49 8.24
CA PHE A 265 4.29 3.41 7.78
C PHE A 265 3.52 3.97 8.98
N LEU A 266 3.75 5.25 9.24
CA LEU A 266 3.06 5.99 10.29
C LEU A 266 1.87 6.73 9.68
N LEU A 267 0.70 6.59 10.29
CA LEU A 267 -0.48 7.39 9.95
C LEU A 267 -1.03 8.05 11.19
N MET A 268 -1.27 9.36 11.10
CA MET A 268 -1.93 10.17 12.11
C MET A 268 -3.30 10.62 11.60
N ASN A 269 -4.36 10.32 12.34
CA ASN A 269 -5.69 10.85 12.06
C ASN A 269 -5.71 12.37 12.30
N THR A 270 -6.11 13.17 11.32
CA THR A 270 -6.24 14.64 11.42
C THR A 270 -7.70 15.09 11.42
N GLY A 271 -8.64 14.15 11.61
CA GLY A 271 -10.06 14.44 11.60
C GLY A 271 -10.55 14.99 10.26
N LYS A 272 -11.42 15.97 10.29
CA LYS A 272 -11.99 16.59 9.08
C LYS A 272 -11.07 17.64 8.43
N ASN A 273 -9.96 17.96 9.08
CA ASN A 273 -9.02 18.94 8.57
C ASN A 273 -8.06 18.32 7.58
N MET A 274 -8.09 18.79 6.34
CA MET A 274 -7.13 18.40 5.32
C MET A 274 -5.83 19.18 5.53
N ASN A 275 -4.97 18.69 6.41
CA ASN A 275 -3.66 19.30 6.66
C ASN A 275 -2.69 18.91 5.55
N LEU A 276 -2.31 19.88 4.71
CA LEU A 276 -1.23 19.68 3.74
C LEU A 276 0.11 19.88 4.41
N SER A 277 0.88 18.81 4.53
CA SER A 277 2.23 18.92 5.11
C SER A 277 3.12 19.84 4.29
N SER A 278 3.79 20.79 4.96
CA SER A 278 4.86 21.59 4.35
C SER A 278 6.24 20.94 4.50
N ASN A 279 6.35 19.89 5.29
CA ASN A 279 7.59 19.27 5.73
C ASN A 279 7.78 17.83 5.20
N GLY A 280 7.13 17.48 4.09
CA GLY A 280 7.41 16.22 3.39
C GLY A 280 6.54 15.02 3.78
N LEU A 281 5.49 15.19 4.58
CA LEU A 281 4.51 14.13 4.78
C LEU A 281 3.47 14.13 3.65
N LEU A 282 2.77 13.02 3.52
CA LEU A 282 1.63 12.87 2.62
C LEU A 282 0.33 13.17 3.37
N THR A 283 -0.63 13.77 2.67
CA THR A 283 -2.01 13.85 3.14
C THR A 283 -2.85 12.83 2.39
N THR A 284 -3.61 12.02 3.11
CA THR A 284 -4.43 10.96 2.54
C THR A 284 -5.79 10.91 3.21
N ILE A 285 -6.72 10.11 2.67
CA ILE A 285 -8.03 9.89 3.28
C ILE A 285 -7.93 8.69 4.23
N ALA A 286 -8.45 8.83 5.45
CA ALA A 286 -8.65 7.74 6.39
C ALA A 286 -9.94 6.95 6.06
N CYS A 287 -10.12 5.76 6.65
CA CYS A 287 -11.35 4.98 6.47
C CYS A 287 -12.58 5.82 6.79
N SER A 288 -13.58 5.75 5.93
CA SER A 288 -14.84 6.47 6.12
C SER A 288 -16.04 5.54 6.04
N THR A 289 -17.03 5.80 6.89
CA THR A 289 -18.30 5.07 6.93
C THR A 289 -19.43 5.82 6.20
N SER A 290 -19.12 7.00 5.66
CA SER A 290 -20.06 7.88 4.96
C SER A 290 -19.31 8.74 3.93
N ASN A 291 -20.02 9.63 3.23
CA ASN A 291 -19.42 10.62 2.34
C ASN A 291 -18.64 11.74 3.08
N SER A 292 -18.73 11.79 4.40
CA SER A 292 -17.87 12.67 5.22
C SER A 292 -16.58 11.93 5.52
N VAL A 293 -15.48 12.39 4.94
CA VAL A 293 -14.16 11.78 5.11
C VAL A 293 -13.41 12.41 6.27
N ASN A 294 -12.58 11.60 6.93
CA ASN A 294 -11.47 12.05 7.74
C ASN A 294 -10.19 11.96 6.93
N TYR A 295 -9.25 12.83 7.23
CA TYR A 295 -7.92 12.83 6.62
C TYR A 295 -6.88 12.24 7.57
N ALA A 296 -5.74 11.90 7.02
CA ALA A 296 -4.59 11.45 7.78
C ALA A 296 -3.31 12.02 7.17
N LEU A 297 -2.34 12.35 8.02
CA LEU A 297 -0.95 12.54 7.62
C LEU A 297 -0.24 11.19 7.60
N GLU A 298 0.57 10.97 6.58
CA GLU A 298 1.34 9.73 6.43
C GLU A 298 2.82 10.01 6.22
N GLY A 299 3.65 9.33 7.04
CA GLY A 299 5.08 9.23 6.85
C GLY A 299 5.46 7.81 6.47
N SER A 300 6.23 7.66 5.38
CA SER A 300 6.65 6.37 4.85
C SER A 300 8.16 6.21 4.94
N VAL A 301 8.63 5.23 5.70
CA VAL A 301 10.01 4.76 5.74
C VAL A 301 10.13 3.50 4.90
N PHE A 302 10.88 3.54 3.81
CA PHE A 302 10.90 2.43 2.85
C PHE A 302 11.61 1.19 3.37
N ILE A 303 12.58 1.36 4.27
CA ILE A 303 13.42 0.28 4.79
C ILE A 303 13.33 0.25 6.32
N ALA A 304 12.63 -0.75 6.84
CA ALA A 304 12.55 -1.04 8.27
C ALA A 304 12.95 -2.51 8.55
N GLY A 305 12.02 -3.44 8.60
CA GLY A 305 12.34 -4.87 8.74
C GLY A 305 13.25 -5.40 7.64
N ALA A 306 13.23 -4.79 6.45
CA ALA A 306 14.18 -5.11 5.38
C ALA A 306 15.65 -4.87 5.79
N ALA A 307 15.94 -3.91 6.68
CA ALA A 307 17.27 -3.72 7.21
C ALA A 307 17.70 -4.92 8.09
N ILE A 308 16.78 -5.47 8.88
CA ILE A 308 17.04 -6.65 9.71
C ILE A 308 17.23 -7.90 8.83
N GLN A 309 16.43 -8.03 7.75
CA GLN A 309 16.64 -9.10 6.76
C GLN A 309 18.01 -8.97 6.09
N TRP A 310 18.44 -7.76 5.76
CA TRP A 310 19.76 -7.51 5.20
C TRP A 310 20.90 -7.94 6.15
N LEU A 311 20.79 -7.70 7.47
CA LEU A 311 21.74 -8.21 8.47
C LEU A 311 21.80 -9.73 8.45
N ARG A 312 20.65 -10.43 8.24
CA ARG A 312 20.55 -11.88 8.22
C ARG A 312 21.02 -12.48 6.90
N ASP A 313 20.48 -12.02 5.77
CA ASP A 313 20.57 -12.71 4.49
C ASP A 313 21.80 -12.29 3.67
N SER A 314 22.17 -11.00 3.75
CA SER A 314 23.28 -10.43 2.98
C SER A 314 24.57 -10.36 3.80
N LEU A 315 24.54 -9.70 4.96
CA LEU A 315 25.71 -9.60 5.83
C LEU A 315 25.97 -10.90 6.62
N LYS A 316 24.94 -11.70 6.85
CA LYS A 316 25.02 -12.98 7.60
C LYS A 316 25.59 -12.81 9.01
N ILE A 317 25.31 -11.68 9.65
CA ILE A 317 25.79 -11.37 10.99
C ILE A 317 24.76 -11.67 12.09
N ILE A 318 23.55 -12.09 11.73
CA ILE A 318 22.53 -12.68 12.60
C ILE A 318 21.96 -13.94 11.93
N LYS A 319 21.42 -14.87 12.71
CA LYS A 319 20.69 -16.05 12.20
C LYS A 319 19.19 -15.79 12.14
N ASN A 320 18.66 -15.10 13.15
CA ASN A 320 17.24 -14.78 13.32
C ASN A 320 17.06 -13.33 13.73
N ALA A 321 15.97 -12.71 13.33
CA ALA A 321 15.64 -11.34 13.74
C ALA A 321 15.54 -11.17 15.26
N SER A 322 15.06 -12.19 15.98
CA SER A 322 14.94 -12.18 17.44
C SER A 322 16.27 -12.06 18.21
N GLU A 323 17.43 -12.33 17.56
CA GLU A 323 18.74 -12.13 18.16
C GLU A 323 19.11 -10.66 18.34
N THR A 324 18.52 -9.78 17.53
CA THR A 324 18.96 -8.37 17.44
C THR A 324 18.82 -7.63 18.74
N GLU A 325 17.73 -7.83 19.47
CA GLU A 325 17.48 -7.19 20.77
C GLU A 325 18.53 -7.58 21.82
N GLY A 326 18.77 -8.88 21.98
CA GLY A 326 19.76 -9.37 22.94
C GLY A 326 21.18 -8.91 22.60
N VAL A 327 21.53 -8.85 21.32
CA VAL A 327 22.84 -8.35 20.87
C VAL A 327 22.95 -6.84 21.10
N ALA A 328 21.94 -6.05 20.79
CA ALA A 328 21.93 -4.61 21.01
C ALA A 328 22.07 -4.26 22.50
N ASN A 329 21.37 -4.99 23.38
CA ASN A 329 21.42 -4.80 24.82
C ASN A 329 22.76 -5.29 25.47
N SER A 330 23.62 -5.97 24.69
CA SER A 330 24.91 -6.44 25.17
C SER A 330 26.07 -5.44 25.11
N ILE A 331 25.76 -4.21 24.62
CA ILE A 331 26.70 -3.08 24.58
C ILE A 331 26.04 -1.84 25.17
N ASP A 332 26.69 -1.18 26.09
CA ASP A 332 26.14 -0.05 26.84
C ASP A 332 26.09 1.22 26.00
N GLU A 333 27.12 1.49 25.22
CA GLU A 333 27.21 2.70 24.38
C GLU A 333 27.41 2.35 22.91
N LEU A 334 26.82 3.15 22.03
CA LEU A 334 27.10 3.17 20.60
C LEU A 334 28.17 4.23 20.35
N GLU A 335 29.39 3.80 20.19
CA GLU A 335 30.50 4.69 19.86
C GLU A 335 30.34 5.29 18.46
N ASN A 336 29.46 6.28 18.32
CA ASN A 336 29.29 7.08 17.09
C ASN A 336 29.14 6.26 15.78
N VAL A 337 28.64 5.01 15.86
CA VAL A 337 28.34 4.21 14.67
C VAL A 337 26.90 4.43 14.27
N TYR A 338 26.68 4.84 13.03
CA TYR A 338 25.35 5.09 12.48
C TYR A 338 25.14 4.31 11.19
N VAL A 339 23.95 3.74 11.02
CA VAL A 339 23.51 3.10 9.78
C VAL A 339 22.40 3.93 9.15
N VAL A 340 22.56 4.29 7.89
CA VAL A 340 21.49 4.89 7.06
C VAL A 340 21.01 3.82 6.11
N PRO A 341 19.83 3.20 6.33
CA PRO A 341 19.38 2.07 5.52
C PRO A 341 18.63 2.52 4.25
N ALA A 342 19.19 3.46 3.50
CA ALA A 342 18.58 4.00 2.27
C ALA A 342 18.75 3.06 1.05
N PHE A 343 18.49 1.75 1.20
CA PHE A 343 18.72 0.76 0.14
C PHE A 343 17.86 1.00 -1.12
N ALA A 344 16.70 1.62 -0.94
CA ALA A 344 15.78 1.99 -2.01
C ALA A 344 15.52 3.51 -2.07
N GLY A 345 16.45 4.32 -1.61
CA GLY A 345 16.27 5.75 -1.37
C GLY A 345 15.68 6.03 0.00
N LEU A 346 15.46 7.32 0.30
CA LEU A 346 14.79 7.79 1.51
C LEU A 346 13.34 8.17 1.19
N GLY A 347 12.41 7.75 2.02
CA GLY A 347 11.01 8.16 1.99
C GLY A 347 10.78 9.48 2.73
N ALA A 348 9.62 9.63 3.36
CA ALA A 348 9.31 10.81 4.15
C ALA A 348 10.31 11.01 5.31
N PRO A 349 10.64 12.24 5.66
CA PRO A 349 10.21 13.49 5.03
C PRO A 349 11.08 13.94 3.85
N TYR A 350 12.11 13.18 3.50
CA TYR A 350 13.22 13.56 2.59
C TYR A 350 12.89 13.42 1.11
N TRP A 351 12.18 12.35 0.73
CA TRP A 351 11.82 12.00 -0.66
C TRP A 351 13.00 12.00 -1.63
N ASP A 352 14.15 11.43 -1.18
CA ASP A 352 15.35 11.29 -2.00
C ASP A 352 15.48 9.86 -2.54
N MET A 353 15.14 9.69 -3.81
CA MET A 353 15.22 8.40 -4.50
C MET A 353 16.65 8.00 -4.89
N TYR A 354 17.61 8.93 -4.83
CA TYR A 354 19.00 8.71 -5.22
C TYR A 354 19.91 8.36 -4.05
N SER A 355 19.51 8.63 -2.83
CA SER A 355 20.21 8.22 -1.62
C SER A 355 20.45 6.71 -1.59
N ARG A 356 21.58 6.30 -1.02
CA ARG A 356 21.95 4.89 -0.84
C ARG A 356 22.36 4.66 0.60
N GLY A 357 22.29 3.37 1.01
CA GLY A 357 22.71 2.95 2.35
C GLY A 357 24.14 3.31 2.65
N ALA A 358 24.40 3.73 3.89
CA ALA A 358 25.74 4.08 4.37
C ALA A 358 25.91 3.66 5.83
N ILE A 359 27.17 3.43 6.21
CA ILE A 359 27.57 3.22 7.60
C ILE A 359 28.64 4.26 7.91
N PHE A 360 28.44 5.00 9.01
CA PHE A 360 29.33 6.07 9.44
C PHE A 360 29.93 5.74 10.81
N GLY A 361 31.08 6.35 11.14
CA GLY A 361 31.70 6.29 12.45
C GLY A 361 32.45 4.99 12.75
N LEU A 362 32.84 4.23 11.72
CA LEU A 362 33.61 3.00 11.90
C LEU A 362 34.99 3.30 12.48
N SER A 363 35.36 2.56 13.53
CA SER A 363 36.66 2.51 14.13
C SER A 363 37.24 1.10 14.03
N ARG A 364 38.48 0.88 14.46
CA ARG A 364 39.14 -0.43 14.36
C ARG A 364 38.47 -1.49 15.24
N ASP A 365 37.82 -1.10 16.31
CA ASP A 365 37.10 -1.96 17.27
C ASP A 365 35.61 -2.08 16.96
N THR A 366 35.09 -1.37 15.94
CA THR A 366 33.72 -1.52 15.47
C THR A 366 33.48 -2.96 14.99
N GLY A 367 32.63 -3.69 15.69
CA GLY A 367 32.30 -5.06 15.35
C GLY A 367 30.83 -5.30 15.07
N ARG A 368 30.47 -6.56 14.88
CA ARG A 368 29.11 -7.05 14.60
C ARG A 368 28.03 -6.41 15.48
N LYS A 369 28.27 -6.32 16.79
CA LYS A 369 27.29 -5.82 17.76
C LYS A 369 26.93 -4.35 17.50
N HIS A 370 27.93 -3.52 17.20
CA HIS A 370 27.75 -2.10 16.89
C HIS A 370 26.87 -1.91 15.65
N ILE A 371 27.12 -2.68 14.58
CA ILE A 371 26.32 -2.59 13.34
C ILE A 371 24.87 -3.02 13.59
N ILE A 372 24.64 -4.08 14.36
CA ILE A 372 23.30 -4.56 14.70
C ILE A 372 22.54 -3.50 15.50
N LYS A 373 23.13 -2.94 16.55
CA LYS A 373 22.53 -1.90 17.39
C LYS A 373 22.25 -0.64 16.57
N ALA A 374 23.23 -0.15 15.80
CA ALA A 374 23.07 1.01 14.92
C ALA A 374 21.96 0.83 13.87
N THR A 375 21.78 -0.40 13.36
CA THR A 375 20.67 -0.72 12.45
C THR A 375 19.31 -0.62 13.15
N LEU A 376 19.17 -1.15 14.37
CA LEU A 376 17.93 -1.01 15.16
C LEU A 376 17.65 0.47 15.48
N GLU A 377 18.65 1.22 15.92
CA GLU A 377 18.50 2.64 16.25
C GLU A 377 18.16 3.48 15.02
N SER A 378 18.64 3.11 13.83
CA SER A 378 18.29 3.80 12.59
C SER A 378 16.78 3.77 12.31
N LEU A 379 16.07 2.73 12.72
CA LEU A 379 14.62 2.64 12.60
C LEU A 379 13.93 3.61 13.56
N ALA A 380 14.45 3.75 14.77
CA ALA A 380 13.95 4.70 15.77
C ALA A 380 14.18 6.14 15.32
N TYR A 381 15.36 6.47 14.78
CA TYR A 381 15.66 7.81 14.26
C TYR A 381 14.73 8.22 13.14
N GLN A 382 14.54 7.36 12.13
CA GLN A 382 13.61 7.64 11.04
C GLN A 382 12.16 7.79 11.51
N THR A 383 11.74 6.97 12.50
CA THR A 383 10.41 7.11 13.13
C THR A 383 10.29 8.45 13.85
N LYS A 384 11.33 8.86 14.59
CA LYS A 384 11.37 10.14 15.32
C LYS A 384 11.27 11.32 14.35
N ASP A 385 12.02 11.29 13.23
CA ASP A 385 11.96 12.35 12.21
C ASP A 385 10.53 12.54 11.69
N ILE A 386 9.80 11.45 11.46
CA ILE A 386 8.41 11.52 11.01
C ILE A 386 7.48 12.07 12.09
N ILE A 387 7.62 11.61 13.35
CA ILE A 387 6.80 12.09 14.46
C ILE A 387 7.00 13.59 14.66
N ASP A 388 8.24 14.08 14.64
CA ASP A 388 8.55 15.49 14.80
C ASP A 388 7.93 16.37 13.69
N VAL A 389 7.85 15.82 12.48
CA VAL A 389 7.15 16.49 11.37
C VAL A 389 5.64 16.42 11.56
N MET A 390 5.08 15.27 12.00
CA MET A 390 3.65 15.14 12.28
C MET A 390 3.18 16.14 13.33
N GLU A 391 3.95 16.32 14.40
CA GLU A 391 3.64 17.29 15.46
C GLU A 391 3.68 18.74 14.96
N ARG A 392 4.57 19.05 14.04
CA ARG A 392 4.67 20.40 13.44
C ARG A 392 3.57 20.71 12.43
N ASP A 393 3.08 19.70 11.74
CA ASP A 393 2.13 19.84 10.62
C ASP A 393 0.66 19.59 11.06
N SER A 394 0.42 19.12 12.30
CA SER A 394 -0.92 18.78 12.83
C SER A 394 -1.67 19.94 13.47
#